data_2f48fdafe940ade5b320fb1a9415f230
#
_entry.id   2f48fdafe940ade5b320fb1a9415f230
#
_cell.length_a   1.000
_cell.length_b   1.000
_cell.length_c   1.000
_cell.angle_alpha   90.00
_cell.angle_beta   90.00
_cell.angle_gamma   90.00
#
_symmetry.space_group_name_H-M   'P 1'
#
loop_
_entity.id
_entity.type
_entity.pdbx_description
1 polymer ?
#
loop_
_entity_poly.entity_id
_entity_poly.type
_entity_poly.pdbx_seq_one_letter_code
_entity_poly.pdbx_strand_id
1 'polypeptide(L)'
;VTINANDNGAVSVGMLQWHADRAHQLMRTVASADPATAKSILGSSFYNEVISTSSWNTRTFTQTEANAASSLLSTSIGQSTQDDLAYQDVQGYINSGKKYGLTNAGVLVYYAELYNRGSGVAARILSAAKGSGAYGNITLSTLHNTALSDRGNSSGYYTKRLNNAYNTI
;
A
#
# COMPACT_ATOMS: atom_id res chain seq x y z
N VAL A 1 -4.20 10.72 7.71
CA VAL A 1 -3.79 9.30 7.62
C VAL A 1 -5.01 8.42 7.78
N THR A 2 -5.26 7.51 6.84
CA THR A 2 -6.39 6.58 6.90
C THR A 2 -5.95 5.31 7.63
N ILE A 3 -6.74 4.91 8.62
CA ILE A 3 -6.60 3.63 9.33
C ILE A 3 -7.83 2.79 9.03
N ASN A 4 -7.61 1.58 8.56
CA ASN A 4 -8.62 0.54 8.49
C ASN A 4 -8.36 -0.41 9.66
N ALA A 5 -9.15 -0.29 10.71
CA ALA A 5 -8.89 -0.97 11.99
C ALA A 5 -9.02 -2.50 11.89
N ASN A 6 -9.82 -2.97 10.93
CA ASN A 6 -10.02 -4.40 10.67
C ASN A 6 -10.19 -4.62 9.18
N ASP A 7 -9.08 -4.76 8.46
CA ASP A 7 -9.04 -5.01 7.04
C ASP A 7 -8.70 -6.48 6.78
N ASN A 8 -9.70 -7.23 6.34
CA ASN A 8 -9.53 -8.65 6.00
C ASN A 8 -8.88 -9.49 7.13
N GLY A 9 -9.22 -9.16 8.39
CA GLY A 9 -8.76 -9.86 9.59
C GLY A 9 -7.53 -9.27 10.28
N ALA A 10 -6.94 -8.21 9.72
CA ALA A 10 -5.87 -7.47 10.37
C ALA A 10 -5.98 -5.97 10.07
N VAL A 11 -5.15 -5.15 10.73
CA VAL A 11 -5.13 -3.70 10.54
C VAL A 11 -4.39 -3.32 9.25
N SER A 12 -4.88 -2.24 8.60
CA SER A 12 -4.15 -1.51 7.56
C SER A 12 -3.94 -0.06 7.98
N VAL A 13 -2.75 0.49 7.76
CA VAL A 13 -2.38 1.85 8.20
C VAL A 13 -1.62 2.61 7.13
N GLY A 14 -1.67 3.93 7.23
CA GLY A 14 -0.85 4.85 6.45
C GLY A 14 -1.32 5.07 5.01
N MET A 15 -0.50 5.82 4.25
CA MET A 15 -0.89 6.33 2.93
C MET A 15 -1.08 5.23 1.87
N LEU A 16 -0.29 4.15 1.93
CA LEU A 16 -0.42 3.01 1.02
C LEU A 16 -1.27 1.87 1.60
N GLN A 17 -1.87 2.06 2.78
CA GLN A 17 -2.65 1.04 3.49
C GLN A 17 -1.82 -0.22 3.73
N TRP A 18 -0.62 -0.05 4.30
CA TRP A 18 0.20 -1.19 4.70
C TRP A 18 -0.58 -2.09 5.64
N HIS A 19 -0.63 -3.37 5.31
CA HIS A 19 -1.46 -4.37 5.97
C HIS A 19 -0.63 -5.26 6.90
N ALA A 20 -1.22 -5.68 8.01
CA ALA A 20 -0.69 -6.70 8.92
C ALA A 20 0.75 -6.40 9.37
N ASP A 21 1.71 -7.28 9.13
CA ASP A 21 3.11 -7.11 9.52
C ASP A 21 3.79 -5.89 8.89
N ARG A 22 3.36 -5.45 7.69
CA ARG A 22 3.85 -4.21 7.11
C ARG A 22 3.34 -2.98 7.86
N ALA A 23 2.09 -3.02 8.35
CA ALA A 23 1.54 -2.01 9.25
C ALA A 23 2.34 -1.94 10.56
N HIS A 24 2.64 -3.11 11.13
CA HIS A 24 3.47 -3.22 12.32
C HIS A 24 4.87 -2.64 12.10
N GLN A 25 5.53 -2.99 10.99
CA GLN A 25 6.86 -2.47 10.65
C GLN A 25 6.86 -0.94 10.60
N LEU A 26 5.88 -0.33 9.92
CA LEU A 26 5.75 1.14 9.86
C LEU A 26 5.59 1.74 11.28
N MET A 27 4.62 1.24 12.05
CA MET A 27 4.35 1.75 13.39
C MET A 27 5.56 1.62 14.31
N ARG A 28 6.26 0.49 14.25
CA ARG A 28 7.47 0.23 15.02
C ARG A 28 8.62 1.15 14.61
N THR A 29 8.80 1.41 13.32
CA THR A 29 9.84 2.33 12.82
C THR A 29 9.60 3.73 13.35
N VAL A 30 8.37 4.25 13.24
CA VAL A 30 8.02 5.58 13.74
C VAL A 30 8.18 5.65 15.26
N ALA A 31 7.68 4.66 16.00
CA ALA A 31 7.76 4.62 17.45
C ALA A 31 9.20 4.51 17.98
N SER A 32 10.08 3.84 17.23
CA SER A 32 11.50 3.72 17.59
C SER A 32 12.29 4.99 17.26
N ALA A 33 11.88 5.77 16.28
CA ALA A 33 12.54 7.03 15.89
C ALA A 33 12.32 8.15 16.92
N ASP A 34 11.14 8.19 17.57
CA ASP A 34 10.85 9.10 18.69
C ASP A 34 10.04 8.36 19.77
N PRO A 35 10.72 7.62 20.65
CA PRO A 35 10.06 6.83 21.69
C PRO A 35 9.25 7.67 22.69
N ALA A 36 9.71 8.89 22.99
CA ALA A 36 9.04 9.75 23.97
C ALA A 36 7.68 10.23 23.44
N THR A 37 7.67 10.79 22.24
CA THR A 37 6.43 11.20 21.55
C THR A 37 5.51 10.02 21.29
N ALA A 38 6.05 8.90 20.80
CA ALA A 38 5.26 7.70 20.53
C ALA A 38 4.59 7.16 21.80
N LYS A 39 5.31 7.06 22.92
CA LYS A 39 4.75 6.62 24.20
C LYS A 39 3.69 7.57 24.74
N SER A 40 3.87 8.88 24.56
CA SER A 40 2.87 9.88 24.93
C SER A 40 1.57 9.75 24.14
N ILE A 41 1.67 9.49 22.84
CA ILE A 41 0.50 9.38 21.93
C ILE A 41 -0.20 8.03 22.07
N LEU A 42 0.55 6.93 22.06
CA LEU A 42 0.00 5.58 22.07
C LEU A 42 -0.42 5.12 23.47
N GLY A 43 0.14 5.72 24.52
CA GLY A 43 0.09 5.21 25.88
C GLY A 43 1.02 4.01 26.08
N SER A 44 1.40 3.73 27.33
CA SER A 44 2.44 2.75 27.64
C SER A 44 2.12 1.33 27.15
N SER A 45 0.86 0.89 27.26
CA SER A 45 0.45 -0.46 26.88
C SER A 45 0.59 -0.68 25.36
N PHE A 46 -0.01 0.19 24.55
CA PHE A 46 0.00 0.06 23.10
C PHE A 46 1.40 0.32 22.53
N TYR A 47 2.15 1.29 23.10
CA TYR A 47 3.55 1.50 22.74
C TYR A 47 4.40 0.23 22.94
N ASN A 48 4.28 -0.40 24.12
CA ASN A 48 5.03 -1.64 24.39
C ASN A 48 4.65 -2.77 23.43
N GLU A 49 3.37 -2.91 23.09
CA GLU A 49 2.92 -3.85 22.07
C GLU A 49 3.58 -3.58 20.71
N VAL A 50 3.54 -2.33 20.23
CA VAL A 50 4.17 -1.93 18.95
C VAL A 50 5.64 -2.29 18.90
N ILE A 51 6.36 -2.14 20.02
CA ILE A 51 7.82 -2.40 20.08
C ILE A 51 8.15 -3.87 20.23
N SER A 52 7.38 -4.63 21.04
CA SER A 52 7.78 -5.97 21.50
C SER A 52 7.09 -7.12 20.76
N THR A 53 5.95 -6.88 20.12
CA THR A 53 5.22 -7.94 19.40
C THR A 53 6.00 -8.37 18.16
N SER A 54 5.91 -9.64 17.81
CA SER A 54 6.61 -10.22 16.65
C SER A 54 5.78 -10.14 15.36
N SER A 55 4.44 -10.10 15.44
CA SER A 55 3.56 -10.15 14.28
C SER A 55 2.20 -9.51 14.55
N TRP A 56 1.64 -8.88 13.49
CA TRP A 56 0.28 -8.33 13.45
C TRP A 56 -0.61 -9.01 12.40
N ASN A 57 -0.32 -10.23 12.00
CA ASN A 57 -1.07 -10.92 10.93
C ASN A 57 -2.57 -11.10 11.22
N THR A 58 -2.97 -11.02 12.48
CA THR A 58 -4.39 -11.09 12.91
C THR A 58 -4.76 -9.95 13.85
N ARG A 59 -3.92 -8.92 13.98
CA ARG A 59 -4.16 -7.79 14.89
C ARG A 59 -5.18 -6.82 14.29
N THR A 60 -6.23 -6.54 15.05
CA THR A 60 -7.19 -5.48 14.76
C THR A 60 -7.08 -4.38 15.79
N PHE A 61 -7.39 -3.14 15.44
CA PHE A 61 -7.38 -2.01 16.38
C PHE A 61 -8.77 -1.72 16.91
N THR A 62 -8.84 -1.36 18.21
CA THR A 62 -9.96 -0.61 18.74
C THR A 62 -9.99 0.80 18.13
N GLN A 63 -11.11 1.49 18.24
CA GLN A 63 -11.20 2.89 17.76
C GLN A 63 -10.19 3.81 18.47
N THR A 64 -9.92 3.59 19.75
CA THR A 64 -8.93 4.37 20.51
C THR A 64 -7.53 4.14 19.98
N GLU A 65 -7.14 2.89 19.73
CA GLU A 65 -5.83 2.56 19.14
C GLU A 65 -5.71 3.09 17.71
N ALA A 66 -6.76 3.01 16.90
CA ALA A 66 -6.78 3.57 15.55
C ALA A 66 -6.57 5.09 15.56
N ASN A 67 -7.21 5.80 16.49
CA ASN A 67 -7.02 7.24 16.67
C ASN A 67 -5.60 7.57 17.11
N ALA A 68 -5.05 6.83 18.08
CA ALA A 68 -3.68 7.02 18.55
C ALA A 68 -2.64 6.73 17.44
N ALA A 69 -2.82 5.64 16.70
CA ALA A 69 -1.97 5.31 15.55
C ALA A 69 -2.05 6.39 14.46
N SER A 70 -3.26 6.90 14.16
CA SER A 70 -3.43 8.01 13.21
C SER A 70 -2.69 9.27 13.67
N SER A 71 -2.77 9.60 14.95
CA SER A 71 -2.07 10.75 15.54
C SER A 71 -0.55 10.58 15.43
N LEU A 72 -0.03 9.39 15.74
CA LEU A 72 1.41 9.10 15.62
C LEU A 72 1.89 9.22 14.17
N LEU A 73 1.17 8.63 13.22
CA LEU A 73 1.50 8.69 11.79
C LEU A 73 1.33 10.09 11.18
N SER A 74 0.62 10.99 11.85
CA SER A 74 0.45 12.39 11.44
C SER A 74 1.55 13.32 11.97
N THR A 75 2.43 12.85 12.85
CA THR A 75 3.62 13.59 13.25
C THR A 75 4.59 13.79 12.08
N SER A 76 5.51 14.74 12.16
CA SER A 76 6.52 14.96 11.11
C SER A 76 7.36 13.71 10.86
N ILE A 77 7.76 12.99 11.92
CA ILE A 77 8.48 11.71 11.80
C ILE A 77 7.59 10.64 11.18
N GLY A 78 6.31 10.58 11.60
CA GLY A 78 5.35 9.65 11.01
C GLY A 78 5.14 9.88 9.53
N GLN A 79 5.07 11.13 9.09
CA GLN A 79 4.91 11.49 7.68
C GLN A 79 6.16 11.15 6.88
N SER A 80 7.35 11.59 7.31
CA SER A 80 8.60 11.30 6.60
C SER A 80 8.89 9.79 6.51
N THR A 81 8.60 9.03 7.56
CA THR A 81 8.77 7.56 7.53
C THR A 81 7.82 6.91 6.54
N GLN A 82 6.58 7.40 6.42
CA GLN A 82 5.64 6.92 5.40
C GLN A 82 6.13 7.24 3.98
N ASP A 83 6.64 8.46 3.75
CA ASP A 83 7.17 8.86 2.45
C ASP A 83 8.36 7.98 2.03
N ASP A 84 9.30 7.74 2.94
CA ASP A 84 10.47 6.88 2.68
C ASP A 84 10.05 5.43 2.39
N LEU A 85 9.13 4.88 3.16
CA LEU A 85 8.64 3.52 2.96
C LEU A 85 7.85 3.39 1.66
N ALA A 86 7.01 4.38 1.33
CA ALA A 86 6.26 4.42 0.09
C ALA A 86 7.19 4.51 -1.12
N TYR A 87 8.23 5.34 -1.05
CA TYR A 87 9.24 5.44 -2.09
C TYR A 87 9.93 4.09 -2.36
N GLN A 88 10.38 3.41 -1.30
CA GLN A 88 11.01 2.10 -1.41
C GLN A 88 10.08 1.05 -2.03
N ASP A 89 8.82 1.00 -1.57
CA ASP A 89 7.84 0.05 -2.07
C ASP A 89 7.50 0.31 -3.55
N VAL A 90 7.26 1.56 -3.93
CA VAL A 90 6.96 1.94 -5.32
C VAL A 90 8.15 1.63 -6.24
N GLN A 91 9.40 1.88 -5.80
CA GLN A 91 10.58 1.48 -6.55
C GLN A 91 10.64 -0.05 -6.74
N GLY A 92 10.32 -0.82 -5.71
CA GLY A 92 10.20 -2.28 -5.77
C GLY A 92 9.14 -2.73 -6.79
N TYR A 93 7.97 -2.08 -6.80
CA TYR A 93 6.88 -2.37 -7.74
C TYR A 93 7.27 -2.04 -9.18
N ILE A 94 7.89 -0.89 -9.42
CA ILE A 94 8.43 -0.50 -10.73
C ILE A 94 9.47 -1.52 -11.20
N ASN A 95 10.39 -1.93 -10.33
CA ASN A 95 11.39 -2.93 -10.67
C ASN A 95 10.77 -4.30 -10.99
N SER A 96 9.67 -4.66 -10.33
CA SER A 96 8.88 -5.84 -10.69
C SER A 96 8.29 -5.72 -12.09
N GLY A 97 7.74 -4.56 -12.46
CA GLY A 97 7.25 -4.29 -13.81
C GLY A 97 8.35 -4.40 -14.89
N LYS A 98 9.54 -3.86 -14.60
CA LYS A 98 10.70 -3.96 -15.50
C LYS A 98 11.13 -5.41 -15.75
N LYS A 99 11.01 -6.31 -14.75
CA LYS A 99 11.31 -7.74 -14.93
C LYS A 99 10.36 -8.45 -15.92
N TYR A 100 9.15 -7.93 -16.12
CA TYR A 100 8.24 -8.36 -17.19
C TYR A 100 8.60 -7.77 -18.55
N GLY A 101 9.56 -6.84 -18.64
CA GLY A 101 9.92 -6.16 -19.88
C GLY A 101 9.12 -4.88 -20.14
N LEU A 102 8.43 -4.33 -19.16
CA LEU A 102 7.79 -3.01 -19.28
C LEU A 102 8.87 -1.92 -19.34
N THR A 103 8.78 -1.03 -20.32
CA THR A 103 9.75 0.06 -20.54
C THR A 103 9.11 1.44 -20.52
N ASN A 104 7.82 1.55 -20.82
CA ASN A 104 7.11 2.82 -20.82
C ASN A 104 6.89 3.30 -19.38
N ALA A 105 7.26 4.55 -19.08
CA ALA A 105 7.18 5.11 -17.73
C ALA A 105 5.75 5.14 -17.18
N GLY A 106 4.77 5.57 -17.98
CA GLY A 106 3.36 5.61 -17.56
C GLY A 106 2.81 4.21 -17.27
N VAL A 107 3.15 3.21 -18.09
CA VAL A 107 2.77 1.82 -17.85
C VAL A 107 3.39 1.27 -16.57
N LEU A 108 4.66 1.61 -16.29
CA LEU A 108 5.34 1.20 -15.06
C LEU A 108 4.71 1.82 -13.80
N VAL A 109 4.37 3.11 -13.85
CA VAL A 109 3.71 3.80 -12.74
C VAL A 109 2.31 3.21 -12.50
N TYR A 110 1.54 3.01 -13.56
CA TYR A 110 0.22 2.38 -13.44
C TYR A 110 0.29 0.94 -12.96
N TYR A 111 1.29 0.17 -13.41
CA TYR A 111 1.54 -1.17 -12.90
C TYR A 111 1.89 -1.16 -11.40
N ALA A 112 2.66 -0.17 -10.92
CA ALA A 112 2.96 -0.03 -9.51
C ALA A 112 1.69 0.22 -8.67
N GLU A 113 0.73 1.00 -9.17
CA GLU A 113 -0.58 1.17 -8.53
C GLU A 113 -1.36 -0.17 -8.44
N LEU A 114 -1.35 -0.96 -9.51
CA LEU A 114 -1.95 -2.30 -9.49
C LEU A 114 -1.24 -3.23 -8.50
N TYR A 115 0.09 -3.15 -8.43
CA TYR A 115 0.90 -3.96 -7.52
C TYR A 115 0.62 -3.63 -6.05
N ASN A 116 0.39 -2.36 -5.74
CA ASN A 116 -0.02 -1.94 -4.40
C ASN A 116 -1.37 -2.54 -3.95
N ARG A 117 -2.25 -2.89 -4.90
CA ARG A 117 -3.49 -3.64 -4.62
C ARG A 117 -3.23 -5.13 -4.36
N GLY A 118 -2.07 -5.62 -4.77
CA GLY A 118 -1.61 -7.00 -4.62
C GLY A 118 -0.84 -7.48 -5.84
N SER A 119 0.30 -8.12 -5.61
CA SER A 119 1.17 -8.63 -6.68
C SER A 119 0.44 -9.60 -7.63
N GLY A 120 -0.43 -10.46 -7.10
CA GLY A 120 -1.25 -11.38 -7.89
C GLY A 120 -2.30 -10.66 -8.76
N VAL A 121 -2.85 -9.55 -8.28
CA VAL A 121 -3.78 -8.70 -9.05
C VAL A 121 -3.02 -8.06 -10.22
N ALA A 122 -1.87 -7.45 -9.96
CA ALA A 122 -1.04 -6.82 -10.97
C ALA A 122 -0.60 -7.83 -12.05
N ALA A 123 -0.11 -9.00 -11.65
CA ALA A 123 0.32 -10.05 -12.57
C ALA A 123 -0.82 -10.55 -13.47
N ARG A 124 -2.02 -10.76 -12.90
CA ARG A 124 -3.21 -11.21 -13.63
C ARG A 124 -3.64 -10.17 -14.67
N ILE A 125 -3.76 -8.89 -14.27
CA ILE A 125 -4.17 -7.80 -15.15
C ILE A 125 -3.12 -7.60 -16.26
N LEU A 126 -1.84 -7.63 -15.91
CA LEU A 126 -0.74 -7.49 -16.87
C LEU A 126 -0.74 -8.64 -17.90
N SER A 127 -0.96 -9.87 -17.46
CA SER A 127 -1.07 -11.03 -18.34
C SER A 127 -2.26 -10.94 -19.30
N ALA A 128 -3.40 -10.45 -18.81
CA ALA A 128 -4.59 -10.23 -19.64
C ALA A 128 -4.36 -9.08 -20.64
N ALA A 129 -3.74 -7.98 -20.23
CA ALA A 129 -3.42 -6.85 -21.11
C ALA A 129 -2.42 -7.22 -22.21
N LYS A 130 -1.50 -8.14 -21.93
CA LYS A 130 -0.53 -8.65 -22.93
C LYS A 130 -1.24 -9.41 -24.05
N GLY A 131 -2.30 -10.18 -23.76
CA GLY A 131 -2.91 -11.11 -24.70
C GLY A 131 -1.90 -12.08 -25.31
N SER A 132 -1.86 -12.17 -26.66
CA SER A 132 -0.86 -12.93 -27.42
C SER A 132 0.43 -12.16 -27.72
N GLY A 133 0.49 -10.85 -27.37
CA GLY A 133 1.63 -9.99 -27.65
C GLY A 133 2.78 -10.10 -26.64
N ALA A 134 3.72 -9.16 -26.71
CA ALA A 134 4.80 -9.01 -25.74
C ALA A 134 4.44 -7.96 -24.67
N TYR A 135 4.96 -8.12 -23.46
CA TYR A 135 4.72 -7.18 -22.35
C TYR A 135 5.19 -5.75 -22.67
N GLY A 136 6.31 -5.60 -23.40
CA GLY A 136 6.84 -4.29 -23.79
C GLY A 136 5.94 -3.50 -24.77
N ASN A 137 4.95 -4.15 -25.38
CA ASN A 137 3.99 -3.52 -26.30
C ASN A 137 2.71 -3.06 -25.62
N ILE A 138 2.57 -3.28 -24.32
CA ILE A 138 1.39 -2.85 -23.55
C ILE A 138 1.38 -1.33 -23.46
N THR A 139 0.27 -0.72 -23.90
CA THR A 139 0.04 0.71 -23.72
C THR A 139 -0.62 1.00 -22.38
N LEU A 140 -0.51 2.23 -21.89
CA LEU A 140 -1.17 2.67 -20.67
C LEU A 140 -2.70 2.48 -20.78
N SER A 141 -3.29 2.84 -21.91
CA SER A 141 -4.74 2.66 -22.17
C SER A 141 -5.16 1.19 -22.14
N THR A 142 -4.36 0.30 -22.77
CA THR A 142 -4.67 -1.15 -22.75
C THR A 142 -4.63 -1.69 -21.31
N LEU A 143 -3.60 -1.34 -20.55
CA LEU A 143 -3.49 -1.78 -19.16
C LEU A 143 -4.63 -1.25 -18.28
N HIS A 144 -4.99 0.02 -18.46
CA HIS A 144 -6.11 0.66 -17.74
C HIS A 144 -7.46 -0.01 -18.06
N ASN A 145 -7.80 -0.18 -19.34
CA ASN A 145 -9.05 -0.81 -19.75
C ASN A 145 -9.15 -2.26 -19.25
N THR A 146 -8.03 -3.00 -19.28
CA THR A 146 -7.97 -4.34 -18.71
C THR A 146 -8.19 -4.33 -17.19
N ALA A 147 -7.63 -3.35 -16.48
CA ALA A 147 -7.82 -3.21 -15.03
C ALA A 147 -9.27 -2.87 -14.67
N LEU A 148 -9.95 -2.03 -15.45
CA LEU A 148 -11.37 -1.72 -15.27
C LEU A 148 -12.25 -2.95 -15.46
N SER A 149 -11.92 -3.82 -16.41
CA SER A 149 -12.66 -5.05 -16.75
C SER A 149 -12.25 -6.25 -15.89
N ASP A 150 -11.27 -6.12 -15.01
CA ASP A 150 -10.80 -7.24 -14.18
C ASP A 150 -11.86 -7.70 -13.19
N ARG A 151 -11.94 -9.02 -12.97
CA ARG A 151 -12.89 -9.63 -12.03
C ARG A 151 -12.82 -9.05 -10.61
N GLY A 152 -11.66 -8.58 -10.19
CA GLY A 152 -11.47 -7.90 -8.89
C GLY A 152 -12.05 -6.49 -8.85
N ASN A 153 -12.57 -5.98 -9.98
CA ASN A 153 -13.30 -4.72 -10.09
C ASN A 153 -14.76 -4.90 -10.58
N SER A 154 -15.29 -6.12 -10.56
CA SER A 154 -16.62 -6.44 -11.08
C SER A 154 -17.76 -5.62 -10.46
N SER A 155 -17.61 -5.20 -9.20
CA SER A 155 -18.54 -4.29 -8.50
C SER A 155 -18.31 -2.81 -8.80
N GLY A 156 -17.27 -2.46 -9.56
CA GLY A 156 -16.83 -1.07 -9.79
C GLY A 156 -16.12 -0.42 -8.60
N TYR A 157 -15.87 -1.17 -7.53
CA TYR A 157 -15.29 -0.64 -6.28
C TYR A 157 -13.98 0.13 -6.50
N TYR A 158 -13.12 -0.35 -7.39
CA TYR A 158 -11.84 0.29 -7.69
C TYR A 158 -11.88 1.28 -8.86
N THR A 159 -13.01 1.44 -9.54
CA THR A 159 -13.12 2.26 -10.77
C THR A 159 -12.62 3.69 -10.56
N LYS A 160 -13.05 4.35 -9.48
CA LYS A 160 -12.61 5.72 -9.17
C LYS A 160 -11.10 5.81 -8.97
N ARG A 161 -10.52 4.87 -8.22
CA ARG A 161 -9.08 4.83 -7.94
C ARG A 161 -8.28 4.58 -9.22
N LEU A 162 -8.71 3.62 -10.05
CA LEU A 162 -8.08 3.29 -11.32
C LEU A 162 -8.11 4.47 -12.31
N ASN A 163 -9.26 5.16 -12.41
CA ASN A 163 -9.40 6.35 -13.26
C ASN A 163 -8.52 7.51 -12.75
N ASN A 164 -8.48 7.74 -11.45
CA ASN A 164 -7.62 8.77 -10.87
C ASN A 164 -6.14 8.49 -11.19
N ALA A 165 -5.67 7.28 -10.99
CA ALA A 165 -4.30 6.89 -11.31
C ALA A 165 -3.99 7.09 -12.81
N TYR A 166 -4.91 6.68 -13.70
CA TYR A 166 -4.74 6.85 -15.15
C TYR A 166 -4.67 8.32 -15.58
N ASN A 167 -5.52 9.17 -14.99
CA ASN A 167 -5.59 10.59 -15.36
C ASN A 167 -4.45 11.44 -14.79
N THR A 168 -3.69 10.90 -13.83
CA THR A 168 -2.55 11.60 -13.20
C THR A 168 -1.23 11.33 -13.93
N ILE A 169 -1.17 10.29 -14.74
CA ILE A 169 -0.01 9.87 -15.54
C ILE A 169 -0.03 10.55 -16.91
#